data_1c95976b51978926ce0be02b74eb0439
#
_entry.id   1c95976b51978926ce0be02b74eb0439
#
_cell.length_a   1.000
_cell.length_b   1.000
_cell.length_c   1.000
_cell.angle_alpha   90.00
_cell.angle_beta   90.00
_cell.angle_gamma   90.00
#
_symmetry.space_group_name_H-M   'P 1'
#
loop_
_entity.id
_entity.type
_entity.pdbx_description
1 polymer ?
#
loop_
_entity_poly.entity_id
_entity_poly.type
_entity_poly.pdbx_seq_one_letter_code
_entity_poly.pdbx_strand_id
1 'polypeptide(L)'
;MDTAVAGAQSVQQHTATVEATQAWQSSGVNVPPGIEVVIAYQSGQWTADPQTNGGKLYDANGCPDVIVPADQTSYPVTGAHMGVLVGRIAGGRPFVIGDGPHGVLSATGGLLELCINDDLTGTYGAGLTDNSGSVTVGITVYFTPNTPPDFSQPLAQDPSQTSPGVPLAQLGPLQYLIGTWTNQDLPGTNAGGRDNPYAYNVMPLPQKDPSTPSGYILKNFTYYEELTFTAIHGNAPNRGGIGQQVCYTLFYEQRVYFAEGPNKDALVHAENGSLLYILDTTQPLGPYGNGDQPGLGTLTVENSVPPTQRFNLVKQVSVPHGNSILALGNYTDAGSTGIGLPMIPVANPLPSGVPTQQYTVDDPVSNPQPALTANPNQVLVNALDARPCTNFIHLGMSSSNGSGGVTNIGYEQQHANVMQYDFDYWLESFDHGETYTQLQYTQTITLQIPIGGTVVSFPHVTANTLTKVM
;
A
#
# COMPACT_ATOMS: atom_id res chain seq x y z
N MET A 1 31.89 14.21 -27.67
CA MET A 1 31.63 13.28 -26.54
C MET A 1 31.36 14.15 -25.33
N ASP A 2 30.10 14.56 -25.17
CA ASP A 2 29.66 15.25 -23.96
C ASP A 2 29.19 14.25 -22.98
N THR A 3 29.97 14.10 -21.90
CA THR A 3 29.54 13.37 -20.70
C THR A 3 28.48 14.20 -20.02
N ALA A 4 27.24 13.78 -20.13
CA ALA A 4 26.14 14.31 -19.31
C ALA A 4 26.50 14.11 -17.84
N VAL A 5 26.78 15.21 -17.14
CA VAL A 5 26.92 15.24 -15.69
C VAL A 5 25.53 14.93 -15.11
N ALA A 6 25.42 13.84 -14.35
CA ALA A 6 24.23 13.53 -13.58
C ALA A 6 23.87 14.75 -12.72
N GLY A 7 22.67 15.30 -12.92
CA GLY A 7 22.23 16.51 -12.25
C GLY A 7 22.28 16.33 -10.73
N ALA A 8 22.95 17.25 -10.07
CA ALA A 8 23.02 17.26 -8.61
C ALA A 8 21.62 17.51 -8.04
N GLN A 9 21.20 16.65 -7.09
CA GLN A 9 19.99 16.82 -6.32
C GLN A 9 20.02 18.20 -5.64
N SER A 10 19.08 19.09 -5.94
CA SER A 10 19.00 20.37 -5.25
C SER A 10 18.29 20.15 -3.92
N VAL A 11 18.95 20.53 -2.86
CA VAL A 11 18.45 20.40 -1.49
C VAL A 11 18.22 21.81 -0.94
N GLN A 12 17.02 22.09 -0.48
CA GLN A 12 16.74 23.31 0.28
C GLN A 12 16.67 22.96 1.78
N GLN A 13 17.39 23.72 2.58
CA GLN A 13 17.38 23.56 4.02
C GLN A 13 16.73 24.77 4.68
N HIS A 14 15.83 24.51 5.61
CA HIS A 14 15.14 25.49 6.42
C HIS A 14 15.32 25.15 7.89
N THR A 15 15.15 26.13 8.75
CA THR A 15 15.13 25.94 10.19
C THR A 15 13.87 26.62 10.73
N ALA A 16 13.16 25.92 11.60
CA ALA A 16 11.99 26.46 12.28
C ALA A 16 12.10 26.25 13.79
N THR A 17 11.69 27.25 14.56
CA THR A 17 11.55 27.16 16.01
C THR A 17 10.07 27.00 16.33
N VAL A 18 9.74 26.03 17.16
CA VAL A 18 8.37 25.69 17.58
C VAL A 18 8.24 25.98 19.08
N GLU A 19 7.38 26.93 19.41
CA GLU A 19 7.11 27.32 20.79
C GLU A 19 6.09 26.40 21.43
N ALA A 20 6.33 25.94 22.65
CA ALA A 20 5.43 25.05 23.37
C ALA A 20 4.06 25.68 23.68
N THR A 21 4.01 27.00 23.77
CA THR A 21 2.82 27.77 24.16
C THR A 21 1.88 28.11 23.00
N GLN A 22 2.20 27.67 21.79
CA GLN A 22 1.44 27.99 20.59
C GLN A 22 0.95 26.73 19.90
N ALA A 23 -0.31 26.74 19.49
CA ALA A 23 -0.85 25.71 18.57
C ALA A 23 -0.21 25.87 17.19
N TRP A 24 -0.54 25.00 16.30
CA TRP A 24 -0.04 24.88 14.92
C TRP A 24 0.69 26.12 14.36
N GLN A 25 2.00 26.03 14.29
CA GLN A 25 2.89 27.11 13.86
C GLN A 25 3.43 26.81 12.46
N SER A 26 3.44 27.84 11.61
CA SER A 26 4.02 27.71 10.28
C SER A 26 5.53 27.46 10.36
N SER A 27 5.99 26.43 9.69
CA SER A 27 7.43 26.21 9.51
C SER A 27 8.07 27.13 8.48
N GLY A 28 7.27 27.90 7.72
CA GLY A 28 7.74 28.68 6.57
C GLY A 28 7.99 27.84 5.32
N VAL A 29 7.79 26.52 5.38
CA VAL A 29 8.02 25.62 4.25
C VAL A 29 6.70 25.22 3.62
N ASN A 30 6.57 25.52 2.33
CA ASN A 30 5.48 25.00 1.52
C ASN A 30 5.99 23.74 0.80
N VAL A 31 5.50 22.59 1.22
CA VAL A 31 5.87 21.28 0.66
C VAL A 31 5.25 21.15 -0.72
N PRO A 32 6.03 20.95 -1.78
CA PRO A 32 5.45 20.70 -3.10
C PRO A 32 4.81 19.30 -3.15
N PRO A 33 3.76 19.09 -3.96
CA PRO A 33 3.19 17.77 -4.17
C PRO A 33 4.23 16.76 -4.65
N GLY A 34 4.23 15.55 -4.07
CA GLY A 34 5.14 14.48 -4.49
C GLY A 34 6.62 14.69 -4.13
N ILE A 35 6.94 15.71 -3.33
CA ILE A 35 8.31 15.96 -2.86
C ILE A 35 8.47 15.50 -1.42
N GLU A 36 9.56 14.78 -1.17
CA GLU A 36 9.92 14.36 0.19
C GLU A 36 10.50 15.52 0.99
N VAL A 37 10.02 15.65 2.22
CA VAL A 37 10.53 16.58 3.21
C VAL A 37 11.00 15.80 4.42
N VAL A 38 12.22 16.01 4.84
CA VAL A 38 12.77 15.39 6.06
C VAL A 38 12.86 16.43 7.15
N ILE A 39 12.28 16.12 8.31
CA ILE A 39 12.24 16.98 9.49
C ILE A 39 13.06 16.30 10.58
N ALA A 40 14.02 17.03 11.17
CA ALA A 40 14.86 16.52 12.23
C ALA A 40 15.03 17.55 13.34
N TYR A 41 14.92 17.10 14.58
CA TYR A 41 15.25 17.92 15.74
C TYR A 41 16.72 18.35 15.72
N GLN A 42 16.97 19.58 16.07
CA GLN A 42 18.32 20.14 16.17
C GLN A 42 18.70 20.51 17.61
N SER A 43 17.79 21.19 18.31
CA SER A 43 18.09 21.68 19.66
C SER A 43 16.82 22.20 20.37
N GLY A 44 16.98 22.54 21.62
CA GLY A 44 15.91 23.12 22.45
C GLY A 44 15.23 22.07 23.33
N GLN A 45 14.47 22.53 24.28
CA GLN A 45 13.68 21.68 25.16
C GLN A 45 12.41 22.41 25.57
N TRP A 46 11.38 21.66 25.86
CA TRP A 46 10.08 22.16 26.29
C TRP A 46 9.38 21.25 27.30
N THR A 47 8.29 21.69 27.86
CA THR A 47 7.40 20.86 28.68
C THR A 47 5.95 21.14 28.34
N ALA A 48 5.12 20.10 28.34
CA ALA A 48 3.67 20.12 28.12
C ALA A 48 2.89 20.14 29.43
N ASP A 49 3.48 19.82 30.56
CA ASP A 49 2.83 19.83 31.89
C ASP A 49 3.93 19.92 32.96
N PRO A 50 4.34 21.16 33.31
CA PRO A 50 5.37 21.38 34.30
C PRO A 50 4.95 20.95 35.70
N GLN A 51 3.66 20.84 36.00
CA GLN A 51 3.19 20.47 37.34
C GLN A 51 3.28 18.96 37.56
N THR A 52 2.86 18.16 36.61
CA THR A 52 2.92 16.71 36.69
C THR A 52 4.37 16.18 36.67
N ASN A 53 5.26 16.85 35.91
CA ASN A 53 6.61 16.37 35.68
C ASN A 53 7.67 17.11 36.52
N GLY A 54 7.29 17.87 37.53
CA GLY A 54 8.22 18.63 38.38
C GLY A 54 9.05 19.68 37.63
N GLY A 55 8.52 20.22 36.53
CA GLY A 55 9.19 21.22 35.70
C GLY A 55 10.27 20.64 34.77
N LYS A 56 10.32 19.32 34.59
CA LYS A 56 11.28 18.66 33.69
C LYS A 56 11.03 19.08 32.25
N LEU A 57 12.10 19.44 31.57
CA LEU A 57 12.10 19.73 30.13
C LEU A 57 12.50 18.48 29.35
N TYR A 58 11.90 18.31 28.18
CA TYR A 58 12.12 17.21 27.26
C TYR A 58 12.55 17.74 25.89
N ASP A 59 13.23 16.94 25.12
CA ASP A 59 13.48 17.19 23.71
C ASP A 59 12.21 16.97 22.87
N ALA A 60 12.36 16.88 21.55
CA ALA A 60 11.24 16.68 20.63
C ALA A 60 10.50 15.34 20.80
N ASN A 61 11.04 14.34 21.53
CA ASN A 61 10.33 13.09 21.83
C ASN A 61 9.25 13.23 22.90
N GLY A 62 9.25 14.34 23.65
CA GLY A 62 8.29 14.58 24.71
C GLY A 62 8.54 13.74 25.97
N CYS A 63 7.52 13.58 26.79
CA CYS A 63 7.59 12.85 28.05
C CYS A 63 7.44 11.33 27.82
N PRO A 64 8.49 10.51 28.04
CA PRO A 64 8.42 9.08 27.75
C PRO A 64 7.47 8.30 28.68
N ASP A 65 7.15 8.90 29.83
CA ASP A 65 6.34 8.25 30.86
C ASP A 65 4.83 8.50 30.70
N VAL A 66 4.43 9.37 29.74
CA VAL A 66 3.04 9.77 29.56
C VAL A 66 2.63 9.59 28.09
N ILE A 67 1.70 8.68 27.89
CA ILE A 67 1.02 8.47 26.59
C ILE A 67 -0.35 9.14 26.64
N VAL A 68 -0.68 9.92 25.63
CA VAL A 68 -1.97 10.59 25.49
C VAL A 68 -3.09 9.56 25.28
N PRO A 69 -4.10 9.48 26.17
CA PRO A 69 -5.21 8.54 26.02
C PRO A 69 -6.02 8.76 24.73
N ALA A 70 -6.61 7.69 24.20
CA ALA A 70 -7.34 7.71 22.93
C ALA A 70 -8.61 8.56 22.96
N ASP A 71 -9.16 8.82 24.12
CA ASP A 71 -10.37 9.65 24.35
C ASP A 71 -10.07 11.14 24.49
N GLN A 72 -8.79 11.53 24.56
CA GLN A 72 -8.38 12.93 24.68
C GLN A 72 -8.21 13.60 23.31
N THR A 73 -9.30 13.80 22.62
CA THR A 73 -9.35 14.24 21.22
C THR A 73 -8.91 15.68 20.94
N SER A 74 -8.62 16.48 21.96
CA SER A 74 -8.04 17.83 21.80
C SER A 74 -6.51 17.84 21.62
N TYR A 75 -5.87 16.68 21.81
CA TYR A 75 -4.46 16.50 21.46
C TYR A 75 -4.32 16.23 19.95
N PRO A 76 -3.29 16.76 19.29
CA PRO A 76 -3.03 16.48 17.87
C PRO A 76 -2.94 15.00 17.53
N VAL A 77 -2.25 14.21 18.38
CA VAL A 77 -2.06 12.76 18.16
C VAL A 77 -2.27 12.01 19.46
N THR A 78 -3.37 11.28 19.56
CA THR A 78 -3.64 10.36 20.67
C THR A 78 -2.81 9.08 20.50
N GLY A 79 -2.45 8.42 21.61
CA GLY A 79 -1.58 7.24 21.58
C GLY A 79 -0.09 7.56 21.43
N ALA A 80 0.28 8.83 21.23
CA ALA A 80 1.67 9.30 21.22
C ALA A 80 2.06 9.88 22.58
N HIS A 81 3.37 10.12 22.78
CA HIS A 81 3.86 10.77 24.00
C HIS A 81 3.31 12.21 24.13
N MET A 82 2.95 12.59 25.35
CA MET A 82 2.65 13.98 25.67
C MET A 82 3.91 14.82 25.46
N GLY A 83 3.77 15.97 24.78
CA GLY A 83 4.90 16.84 24.47
C GLY A 83 5.77 16.39 23.30
N VAL A 84 5.45 15.33 22.59
CA VAL A 84 6.19 14.97 21.38
C VAL A 84 5.95 16.01 20.27
N LEU A 85 6.97 16.29 19.48
CA LEU A 85 6.83 17.13 18.30
C LEU A 85 5.96 16.45 17.24
N VAL A 86 4.97 17.15 16.74
CA VAL A 86 4.05 16.70 15.69
C VAL A 86 4.00 17.69 14.54
N GLY A 87 3.64 17.20 13.37
CA GLY A 87 3.47 18.01 12.17
C GLY A 87 2.16 17.70 11.46
N ARG A 88 1.77 18.61 10.55
CA ARG A 88 0.71 18.40 9.56
C ARG A 88 1.00 19.20 8.29
N ILE A 89 0.46 18.78 7.17
CA ILE A 89 0.59 19.52 5.91
C ILE A 89 -0.79 19.99 5.46
N ALA A 90 -0.90 21.25 5.04
CA ALA A 90 -2.13 21.87 4.55
C ALA A 90 -3.34 21.74 5.51
N GLY A 91 -3.09 21.75 6.83
CA GLY A 91 -4.15 21.55 7.83
C GLY A 91 -4.71 20.13 7.89
N GLY A 92 -4.07 19.15 7.19
CA GLY A 92 -4.47 17.75 7.17
C GLY A 92 -4.21 17.01 8.47
N ARG A 93 -4.22 15.68 8.39
CA ARG A 93 -4.02 14.80 9.55
C ARG A 93 -2.63 15.00 10.17
N PRO A 94 -2.54 15.17 11.49
CA PRO A 94 -1.28 15.25 12.20
C PRO A 94 -0.51 13.93 12.19
N PHE A 95 0.83 14.02 12.21
CA PHE A 95 1.76 12.89 12.32
C PHE A 95 2.84 13.19 13.36
N VAL A 96 3.38 12.15 13.97
CA VAL A 96 4.47 12.26 14.95
C VAL A 96 5.80 12.46 14.22
N ILE A 97 6.62 13.41 14.70
CA ILE A 97 7.98 13.65 14.21
C ILE A 97 9.00 13.14 15.22
N GLY A 98 8.87 13.52 16.50
CA GLY A 98 9.85 13.23 17.52
C GLY A 98 11.18 13.93 17.28
N ASP A 99 12.29 13.30 17.68
CA ASP A 99 13.65 13.81 17.43
C ASP A 99 14.14 13.55 16.00
N GLY A 100 13.45 12.66 15.25
CA GLY A 100 13.69 12.42 13.83
C GLY A 100 15.07 11.83 13.51
N PRO A 101 15.47 11.75 12.24
CA PRO A 101 14.82 12.36 11.05
C PRO A 101 13.52 11.66 10.64
N HIS A 102 12.49 12.45 10.37
CA HIS A 102 11.19 11.95 9.91
C HIS A 102 10.93 12.42 8.47
N GLY A 103 10.82 11.48 7.55
CA GLY A 103 10.51 11.75 6.15
C GLY A 103 9.00 11.79 5.93
N VAL A 104 8.53 12.81 5.23
CA VAL A 104 7.11 12.98 4.87
C VAL A 104 6.99 13.21 3.39
N LEU A 105 6.11 12.46 2.75
CA LEU A 105 5.72 12.63 1.36
C LEU A 105 4.25 13.03 1.32
N SER A 106 3.95 14.22 0.81
CA SER A 106 2.57 14.67 0.66
C SER A 106 2.14 14.63 -0.80
N ALA A 107 1.06 13.91 -1.09
CA ALA A 107 0.51 13.83 -2.43
C ALA A 107 -0.06 15.18 -2.92
N THR A 108 -0.61 15.98 -2.01
CA THR A 108 -1.25 17.27 -2.34
C THR A 108 -0.36 18.48 -2.09
N GLY A 109 0.72 18.27 -1.31
CA GLY A 109 1.55 19.37 -0.85
C GLY A 109 0.84 20.33 0.08
N GLY A 110 1.48 21.47 0.36
CA GLY A 110 0.94 22.57 1.16
C GLY A 110 1.85 23.01 2.29
N LEU A 111 1.37 23.95 3.09
CA LEU A 111 2.15 24.50 4.21
C LEU A 111 2.39 23.44 5.28
N LEU A 112 3.66 23.23 5.63
CA LEU A 112 4.05 22.41 6.79
C LEU A 112 3.86 23.22 8.06
N GLU A 113 3.02 22.73 8.96
CA GLU A 113 2.78 23.30 10.28
C GLU A 113 3.29 22.33 11.35
N LEU A 114 3.85 22.86 12.42
CA LEU A 114 4.45 22.13 13.53
C LEU A 114 3.78 22.51 14.84
N CYS A 115 3.73 21.56 15.78
CA CYS A 115 3.11 21.78 17.09
C CYS A 115 3.71 20.82 18.12
N ILE A 116 3.57 21.17 19.39
CA ILE A 116 3.72 20.25 20.52
C ILE A 116 2.46 19.36 20.62
N ASN A 117 2.60 18.10 20.95
CA ASN A 117 1.46 17.22 21.21
C ASN A 117 0.93 17.43 22.62
N ASP A 118 0.02 18.38 22.75
CA ASP A 118 -0.61 18.76 24.01
C ASP A 118 -2.10 19.08 23.81
N ASP A 119 -2.84 19.30 24.91
CA ASP A 119 -4.24 19.70 24.89
C ASP A 119 -4.39 21.11 24.31
N LEU A 120 -4.63 21.20 23.00
CA LEU A 120 -4.69 22.50 22.30
C LEU A 120 -5.83 23.41 22.76
N THR A 121 -6.84 22.87 23.44
CA THR A 121 -8.04 23.62 23.87
C THR A 121 -8.16 23.79 25.37
N GLY A 122 -7.31 23.15 26.16
CA GLY A 122 -7.41 23.16 27.61
C GLY A 122 -8.62 22.36 28.13
N THR A 123 -9.09 21.38 27.38
CA THR A 123 -10.25 20.56 27.77
C THR A 123 -9.91 19.59 28.91
N TYR A 124 -8.68 19.10 28.95
CA TYR A 124 -8.23 18.08 29.89
C TYR A 124 -7.25 18.61 30.95
N GLY A 125 -6.93 19.92 30.91
CA GLY A 125 -5.99 20.55 31.84
C GLY A 125 -5.78 22.03 31.54
N ALA A 126 -4.56 22.52 31.82
CA ALA A 126 -4.18 23.90 31.53
C ALA A 126 -3.91 24.14 30.03
N GLY A 127 -3.74 23.06 29.27
CA GLY A 127 -3.41 23.09 27.84
C GLY A 127 -2.12 23.87 27.60
N LEU A 128 -2.05 24.61 26.51
CA LEU A 128 -0.84 25.35 26.13
C LEU A 128 -0.43 26.48 27.10
N THR A 129 -1.28 26.83 28.06
CA THR A 129 -1.06 28.04 28.91
C THR A 129 0.00 27.86 30.00
N ASP A 130 0.27 26.64 30.42
CA ASP A 130 1.31 26.33 31.41
C ASP A 130 2.58 25.73 30.78
N ASN A 131 2.59 25.52 29.47
CA ASN A 131 3.75 25.07 28.72
C ASN A 131 4.89 26.10 28.75
N SER A 132 6.09 25.61 28.57
CA SER A 132 7.28 26.45 28.44
C SER A 132 8.35 25.85 27.56
N GLY A 133 9.20 26.68 27.00
CA GLY A 133 10.31 26.28 26.15
C GLY A 133 9.95 26.16 24.67
N SER A 134 10.94 25.81 23.90
CA SER A 134 10.81 25.65 22.45
C SER A 134 11.79 24.62 21.94
N VAL A 135 11.50 24.04 20.76
CA VAL A 135 12.42 23.18 20.02
C VAL A 135 12.71 23.77 18.65
N THR A 136 13.92 23.56 18.17
CA THR A 136 14.35 23.96 16.83
C THR A 136 14.53 22.72 15.97
N VAL A 137 13.99 22.75 14.76
CA VAL A 137 14.07 21.67 13.79
C VAL A 137 14.73 22.14 12.50
N GLY A 138 15.50 21.24 11.89
CA GLY A 138 15.94 21.37 10.51
C GLY A 138 14.93 20.70 9.59
N ILE A 139 14.61 21.35 8.48
CA ILE A 139 13.70 20.87 7.47
C ILE A 139 14.45 20.82 6.16
N THR A 140 14.58 19.64 5.57
CA THR A 140 15.28 19.41 4.30
C THR A 140 14.27 19.03 3.24
N VAL A 141 14.18 19.85 2.19
CA VAL A 141 13.33 19.58 1.02
C VAL A 141 14.23 19.06 -0.10
N TYR A 142 13.98 17.85 -0.56
CA TYR A 142 14.75 17.19 -1.60
C TYR A 142 14.11 17.44 -2.96
N PHE A 143 14.56 18.47 -3.66
CA PHE A 143 14.19 18.65 -5.06
C PHE A 143 15.05 17.72 -5.90
N THR A 144 14.45 16.73 -6.50
CA THR A 144 15.10 16.04 -7.61
C THR A 144 15.16 17.00 -8.81
N PRO A 145 16.32 17.21 -9.45
CA PRO A 145 16.44 18.10 -10.62
C PRO A 145 15.64 17.63 -11.83
N ASN A 146 15.27 16.39 -11.85
CA ASN A 146 14.16 15.86 -12.63
C ASN A 146 13.06 15.59 -11.62
N THR A 147 12.07 16.45 -11.52
CA THR A 147 10.74 16.01 -11.14
C THR A 147 10.57 14.69 -11.88
N PRO A 148 10.37 13.53 -11.19
CA PRO A 148 9.90 12.36 -11.90
C PRO A 148 8.76 12.90 -12.75
N PRO A 149 8.70 12.57 -14.05
CA PRO A 149 7.65 13.12 -14.88
C PRO A 149 6.39 12.99 -14.05
N ASP A 150 5.74 14.12 -13.80
CA ASP A 150 4.48 14.12 -13.06
C ASP A 150 3.58 13.21 -13.87
N PHE A 151 3.54 11.94 -13.48
CA PHE A 151 2.70 10.95 -14.17
C PHE A 151 1.22 11.23 -13.93
N SER A 152 0.89 12.22 -13.10
CA SER A 152 -0.43 12.83 -13.04
C SER A 152 -0.65 13.80 -14.21
N GLN A 153 0.45 14.33 -14.80
CA GLN A 153 0.40 15.09 -16.04
C GLN A 153 0.71 14.14 -17.19
N PRO A 154 0.01 14.24 -18.32
CA PRO A 154 0.41 13.54 -19.52
C PRO A 154 1.91 13.83 -19.73
N LEU A 155 2.72 12.79 -19.97
CA LEU A 155 4.07 12.97 -20.49
C LEU A 155 3.98 14.10 -21.51
N ALA A 156 4.79 15.17 -21.33
CA ALA A 156 4.72 16.36 -22.16
C ALA A 156 4.66 15.90 -23.61
N GLN A 157 3.45 15.80 -24.11
CA GLN A 157 3.22 15.47 -25.50
C GLN A 157 3.75 16.66 -26.28
N ASP A 158 4.37 16.39 -27.40
CA ASP A 158 4.63 17.41 -28.40
C ASP A 158 3.43 18.39 -28.40
N PRO A 159 3.68 19.70 -28.12
CA PRO A 159 2.59 20.68 -28.03
C PRO A 159 1.70 20.73 -29.29
N SER A 160 2.13 20.10 -30.38
CA SER A 160 1.31 19.91 -31.59
C SER A 160 0.32 18.71 -31.48
N GLN A 161 0.42 17.88 -30.44
CA GLN A 161 -0.43 16.71 -30.22
C GLN A 161 -1.33 16.96 -29.02
N THR A 162 -2.44 17.61 -29.22
CA THR A 162 -3.50 17.75 -28.24
C THR A 162 -4.33 16.47 -28.14
N SER A 163 -3.77 15.39 -27.67
CA SER A 163 -4.60 14.31 -27.15
C SER A 163 -5.09 14.73 -25.78
N PRO A 164 -6.39 14.92 -25.57
CA PRO A 164 -6.91 15.13 -24.24
C PRO A 164 -6.46 13.94 -23.38
N GLY A 165 -5.93 14.22 -22.20
CA GLY A 165 -5.57 13.17 -21.23
C GLY A 165 -6.73 12.19 -21.11
N VAL A 166 -6.42 10.89 -21.12
CA VAL A 166 -7.48 9.87 -20.97
C VAL A 166 -8.15 10.10 -19.62
N PRO A 167 -9.46 10.33 -19.56
CA PRO A 167 -10.14 10.51 -18.29
C PRO A 167 -9.92 9.28 -17.41
N LEU A 168 -9.69 9.48 -16.11
CA LEU A 168 -9.50 8.38 -15.15
C LEU A 168 -10.62 7.36 -15.21
N ALA A 169 -11.84 7.78 -15.54
CA ALA A 169 -13.00 6.90 -15.77
C ALA A 169 -12.74 5.80 -16.82
N GLN A 170 -11.80 5.98 -17.74
CA GLN A 170 -11.46 4.95 -18.73
C GLN A 170 -10.60 3.82 -18.15
N LEU A 171 -10.03 3.99 -16.95
CA LEU A 171 -9.43 2.90 -16.18
C LEU A 171 -10.48 1.92 -15.65
N GLY A 172 -11.76 2.18 -15.88
CA GLY A 172 -12.84 1.35 -15.36
C GLY A 172 -12.73 1.18 -13.84
N PRO A 173 -12.87 -0.05 -13.31
CA PRO A 173 -12.80 -0.29 -11.86
C PRO A 173 -11.44 0.04 -11.25
N LEU A 174 -10.37 0.04 -12.04
CA LEU A 174 -9.02 0.29 -11.55
C LEU A 174 -8.81 1.74 -11.08
N GLN A 175 -9.62 2.69 -11.53
CA GLN A 175 -9.51 4.10 -11.10
C GLN A 175 -9.62 4.28 -9.60
N TYR A 176 -10.36 3.43 -8.90
CA TYR A 176 -10.60 3.52 -7.47
C TYR A 176 -9.41 3.01 -6.64
N LEU A 177 -8.51 2.22 -7.25
CA LEU A 177 -7.29 1.75 -6.60
C LEU A 177 -6.24 2.86 -6.45
N ILE A 178 -6.23 3.87 -7.31
CA ILE A 178 -5.18 4.91 -7.36
C ILE A 178 -4.92 5.51 -5.99
N GLY A 179 -3.64 5.58 -5.59
CA GLY A 179 -3.16 6.08 -4.31
C GLY A 179 -2.45 5.01 -3.48
N THR A 180 -2.16 5.34 -2.24
CA THR A 180 -1.49 4.44 -1.29
C THR A 180 -2.49 3.87 -0.29
N TRP A 181 -2.31 2.59 0.00
CA TRP A 181 -3.13 1.80 0.90
C TRP A 181 -2.24 1.16 1.96
N THR A 182 -2.69 1.15 3.21
CA THR A 182 -1.95 0.56 4.33
C THR A 182 -2.88 -0.08 5.35
N ASN A 183 -2.39 -1.08 6.08
CA ASN A 183 -3.11 -1.65 7.23
C ASN A 183 -2.71 -0.99 8.56
N GLN A 184 -1.90 0.05 8.55
CA GLN A 184 -1.43 0.72 9.77
C GLN A 184 -2.50 1.58 10.44
N ASP A 185 -3.46 2.10 9.68
CA ASP A 185 -4.45 3.08 10.15
C ASP A 185 -5.85 2.50 10.42
N LEU A 186 -5.97 1.18 10.48
CA LEU A 186 -7.26 0.55 10.77
C LEU A 186 -7.67 0.77 12.23
N PRO A 187 -8.91 1.19 12.51
CA PRO A 187 -9.39 1.39 13.88
C PRO A 187 -9.25 0.10 14.73
N GLY A 188 -8.70 0.24 15.94
CA GLY A 188 -8.52 -0.88 16.87
C GLY A 188 -7.30 -1.75 16.55
N THR A 189 -6.42 -1.33 15.65
CA THR A 189 -5.17 -2.03 15.36
C THR A 189 -3.98 -1.27 15.94
N ASN A 190 -3.04 -1.99 16.53
CA ASN A 190 -1.69 -1.48 16.73
C ASN A 190 -0.94 -1.70 15.43
N ALA A 191 -1.00 -0.76 14.50
CA ALA A 191 -0.19 -0.66 13.29
C ALA A 191 0.52 -1.97 12.87
N GLY A 192 -0.23 -3.00 12.48
CA GLY A 192 0.34 -4.29 12.09
C GLY A 192 0.88 -5.16 13.25
N GLY A 193 0.67 -4.79 14.52
CA GLY A 193 1.07 -5.58 15.68
C GLY A 193 0.30 -6.91 15.81
N ARG A 194 0.64 -7.71 16.83
CA ARG A 194 0.03 -9.04 17.08
C ARG A 194 -1.48 -9.04 17.14
N ASP A 195 -2.04 -7.91 17.52
CA ASP A 195 -3.48 -7.72 17.69
C ASP A 195 -4.17 -7.18 16.44
N ASN A 196 -3.49 -7.19 15.26
CA ASN A 196 -4.14 -6.81 14.01
C ASN A 196 -5.16 -7.92 13.61
N PRO A 197 -6.46 -7.73 13.86
CA PRO A 197 -7.46 -8.76 13.60
C PRO A 197 -7.82 -8.86 12.10
N TYR A 198 -7.26 -8.01 11.26
CA TYR A 198 -7.67 -7.83 9.87
C TYR A 198 -6.58 -8.22 8.86
N ALA A 199 -5.47 -8.78 9.32
CA ALA A 199 -4.40 -9.29 8.49
C ALA A 199 -3.91 -10.65 8.98
N TYR A 200 -3.74 -11.59 8.07
CA TYR A 200 -3.18 -12.90 8.38
C TYR A 200 -2.49 -13.50 7.18
N ASN A 201 -1.36 -14.14 7.42
CA ASN A 201 -0.66 -14.91 6.39
C ASN A 201 -0.30 -16.29 6.93
N VAL A 202 -0.25 -17.27 6.04
CA VAL A 202 0.28 -18.60 6.35
C VAL A 202 1.30 -18.98 5.31
N MET A 203 2.55 -19.12 5.73
CA MET A 203 3.69 -19.41 4.87
C MET A 203 4.31 -20.76 5.23
N PRO A 204 4.41 -21.68 4.26
CA PRO A 204 5.14 -22.92 4.45
C PRO A 204 6.65 -22.66 4.37
N LEU A 205 7.37 -23.16 5.35
CA LEU A 205 8.84 -23.10 5.39
C LEU A 205 9.43 -24.50 5.54
N PRO A 206 10.42 -24.87 4.75
CA PRO A 206 11.20 -26.10 4.95
C PRO A 206 11.89 -26.08 6.32
N GLN A 207 11.81 -27.17 7.06
CA GLN A 207 12.44 -27.31 8.36
C GLN A 207 13.16 -28.66 8.47
N LYS A 208 14.44 -28.61 8.83
CA LYS A 208 15.27 -29.82 8.98
C LYS A 208 15.35 -30.30 10.43
N ASP A 209 14.63 -29.67 11.34
CA ASP A 209 14.66 -30.02 12.75
C ASP A 209 14.06 -31.44 12.96
N PRO A 210 14.72 -32.32 13.72
CA PRO A 210 14.20 -33.65 14.05
C PRO A 210 12.87 -33.64 14.80
N SER A 211 12.56 -32.52 15.49
CA SER A 211 11.25 -32.31 16.13
C SER A 211 10.12 -32.04 15.13
N THR A 212 10.43 -31.83 13.86
CA THR A 212 9.47 -31.57 12.78
C THR A 212 9.50 -32.71 11.75
N PRO A 213 8.87 -33.88 12.06
CA PRO A 213 8.94 -35.07 11.21
C PRO A 213 8.37 -34.88 9.80
N SER A 214 7.46 -33.90 9.62
CA SER A 214 6.90 -33.55 8.30
C SER A 214 7.91 -32.88 7.38
N GLY A 215 9.03 -32.36 7.91
CA GLY A 215 10.03 -31.64 7.13
C GLY A 215 9.65 -30.20 6.77
N TYR A 216 8.55 -29.69 7.27
CA TYR A 216 8.10 -28.30 7.12
C TYR A 216 7.36 -27.77 8.33
N ILE A 217 7.26 -26.48 8.44
CA ILE A 217 6.39 -25.77 9.38
C ILE A 217 5.49 -24.81 8.60
N LEU A 218 4.33 -24.52 9.14
CA LEU A 218 3.52 -23.40 8.72
C LEU A 218 3.78 -22.25 9.70
N LYS A 219 4.16 -21.12 9.14
CA LYS A 219 4.52 -19.94 9.93
C LYS A 219 3.63 -18.77 9.56
N ASN A 220 3.21 -18.02 10.55
CA ASN A 220 2.64 -16.70 10.38
C ASN A 220 3.48 -15.67 11.13
N PHE A 221 3.39 -14.42 10.74
CA PHE A 221 4.02 -13.30 11.40
C PHE A 221 3.14 -12.05 11.27
N THR A 222 3.31 -11.15 12.22
CA THR A 222 2.67 -9.85 12.17
C THR A 222 3.42 -8.94 11.21
N TYR A 223 2.67 -8.21 10.40
CA TYR A 223 3.24 -7.36 9.37
C TYR A 223 2.38 -6.11 9.14
N TYR A 224 3.01 -5.11 8.61
CA TYR A 224 2.33 -4.00 7.97
C TYR A 224 2.77 -3.88 6.53
N GLU A 225 1.93 -3.26 5.71
CA GLU A 225 2.24 -3.10 4.30
C GLU A 225 1.84 -1.74 3.77
N GLU A 226 2.54 -1.36 2.72
CA GLU A 226 2.23 -0.24 1.85
C GLU A 226 2.01 -0.76 0.44
N LEU A 227 0.84 -0.45 -0.12
CA LEU A 227 0.46 -0.83 -1.47
C LEU A 227 0.08 0.42 -2.23
N THR A 228 0.90 0.81 -3.20
CA THR A 228 0.71 2.04 -3.97
C THR A 228 0.35 1.72 -5.41
N PHE A 229 -0.67 2.41 -5.93
CA PHE A 229 -1.10 2.33 -7.32
C PHE A 229 -0.96 3.68 -8.00
N THR A 230 -0.28 3.70 -9.15
CA THR A 230 -0.05 4.90 -9.97
C THR A 230 -0.65 4.70 -11.35
N ALA A 231 -1.51 5.63 -11.77
CA ALA A 231 -2.10 5.58 -13.09
C ALA A 231 -1.11 5.95 -14.18
N ILE A 232 -1.12 5.19 -15.27
CA ILE A 232 -0.52 5.63 -16.53
C ILE A 232 -1.61 6.36 -17.32
N HIS A 233 -1.38 7.62 -17.61
CA HIS A 233 -2.28 8.40 -18.43
C HIS A 233 -2.13 8.02 -19.90
N GLY A 234 -3.22 7.60 -20.48
CA GLY A 234 -3.29 7.14 -21.85
C GLY A 234 -3.63 5.66 -21.96
N ASN A 235 -3.91 5.24 -23.17
CA ASN A 235 -4.12 3.84 -23.49
C ASN A 235 -2.95 3.31 -24.32
N ALA A 236 -2.69 2.02 -24.19
CA ALA A 236 -1.72 1.32 -25.01
C ALA A 236 -2.49 0.39 -25.97
N PRO A 237 -2.48 0.67 -27.30
CA PRO A 237 -3.08 -0.23 -28.25
C PRO A 237 -2.27 -1.52 -28.36
N ASN A 238 -2.92 -2.66 -28.31
CA ASN A 238 -2.26 -3.94 -28.54
C ASN A 238 -1.92 -4.12 -30.03
N ARG A 239 -0.76 -4.73 -30.25
CA ARG A 239 -0.24 -4.96 -31.60
C ARG A 239 -0.83 -6.20 -32.24
N GLY A 240 -1.01 -6.12 -33.54
CA GLY A 240 -1.27 -7.27 -34.40
C GLY A 240 -2.72 -7.69 -34.45
N GLY A 241 -3.11 -8.19 -35.62
CA GLY A 241 -4.43 -8.71 -35.88
C GLY A 241 -5.43 -7.69 -36.44
N ILE A 242 -6.62 -8.17 -36.71
CA ILE A 242 -7.71 -7.43 -37.32
C ILE A 242 -8.59 -6.76 -36.24
N GLY A 243 -8.50 -7.25 -35.00
CA GLY A 243 -9.21 -6.69 -33.85
C GLY A 243 -8.48 -5.49 -33.26
N GLN A 244 -9.23 -4.60 -32.64
CA GLN A 244 -8.68 -3.47 -31.90
C GLN A 244 -8.89 -3.72 -30.41
N GLN A 245 -7.80 -3.65 -29.67
CA GLN A 245 -7.79 -3.80 -28.24
C GLN A 245 -6.90 -2.74 -27.61
N VAL A 246 -7.36 -2.16 -26.51
CA VAL A 246 -6.62 -1.16 -25.73
C VAL A 246 -6.44 -1.63 -24.31
N CYS A 247 -5.28 -1.29 -23.73
CA CYS A 247 -5.00 -1.48 -22.31
C CYS A 247 -4.91 -0.14 -21.61
N TYR A 248 -5.66 0.00 -20.53
CA TYR A 248 -5.49 1.06 -19.54
C TYR A 248 -4.75 0.49 -18.35
N THR A 249 -3.75 1.18 -17.85
CA THR A 249 -2.75 0.58 -16.96
C THR A 249 -2.61 1.35 -15.66
N LEU A 250 -2.57 0.61 -14.52
CA LEU A 250 -1.98 1.06 -13.29
C LEU A 250 -0.66 0.33 -13.08
N PHE A 251 0.38 1.05 -12.67
CA PHE A 251 1.51 0.44 -11.99
C PHE A 251 1.21 0.28 -10.52
N TYR A 252 1.75 -0.78 -9.89
CA TYR A 252 1.68 -0.94 -8.46
C TYR A 252 3.01 -1.38 -7.87
N GLU A 253 3.20 -1.02 -6.62
CA GLU A 253 4.28 -1.47 -5.77
C GLU A 253 3.71 -1.84 -4.42
N GLN A 254 4.08 -3.02 -3.91
CA GLN A 254 3.75 -3.51 -2.59
C GLN A 254 5.03 -3.73 -1.80
N ARG A 255 5.06 -3.26 -0.57
CA ARG A 255 6.14 -3.50 0.40
C ARG A 255 5.54 -4.00 1.70
N VAL A 256 6.08 -5.09 2.21
CA VAL A 256 5.64 -5.73 3.45
C VAL A 256 6.80 -5.74 4.44
N TYR A 257 6.54 -5.30 5.66
CA TYR A 257 7.52 -5.16 6.71
C TYR A 257 7.12 -5.95 7.96
N PHE A 258 8.10 -6.43 8.72
CA PHE A 258 7.83 -6.97 10.05
C PHE A 258 7.27 -5.88 10.96
N ALA A 259 6.15 -6.17 11.62
CA ALA A 259 5.51 -5.21 12.54
C ALA A 259 6.11 -5.27 13.95
N GLU A 260 6.77 -6.38 14.31
CA GLU A 260 7.27 -6.64 15.67
C GLU A 260 8.56 -7.45 15.66
N GLY A 261 9.14 -7.63 16.87
CA GLY A 261 10.31 -8.48 17.12
C GLY A 261 11.64 -7.83 16.73
N PRO A 262 12.71 -8.62 16.73
CA PRO A 262 14.07 -8.09 16.50
C PRO A 262 14.30 -7.58 15.07
N ASN A 263 13.45 -7.97 14.14
CA ASN A 263 13.49 -7.53 12.75
C ASN A 263 12.38 -6.51 12.42
N LYS A 264 11.81 -5.86 13.43
CA LYS A 264 10.80 -4.83 13.21
C LYS A 264 11.29 -3.81 12.18
N ASP A 265 10.39 -3.41 11.27
CA ASP A 265 10.63 -2.47 10.17
C ASP A 265 11.61 -2.99 9.09
N ALA A 266 12.09 -4.23 9.19
CA ALA A 266 12.81 -4.86 8.09
C ALA A 266 11.84 -5.33 7.00
N LEU A 267 12.25 -5.18 5.74
CA LEU A 267 11.47 -5.63 4.59
C LEU A 267 11.36 -7.17 4.61
N VAL A 268 10.14 -7.67 4.56
CA VAL A 268 9.83 -9.12 4.45
C VAL A 268 9.65 -9.51 3.00
N HIS A 269 8.87 -8.71 2.28
CA HIS A 269 8.46 -8.99 0.91
C HIS A 269 8.27 -7.69 0.15
N ALA A 270 8.57 -7.73 -1.13
CA ALA A 270 8.21 -6.70 -2.09
C ALA A 270 7.70 -7.34 -3.36
N GLU A 271 6.72 -6.72 -3.99
CA GLU A 271 6.34 -7.05 -5.35
C GLU A 271 5.99 -5.78 -6.11
N ASN A 272 6.13 -5.83 -7.41
CA ASN A 272 5.70 -4.76 -8.30
C ASN A 272 5.10 -5.33 -9.58
N GLY A 273 4.42 -4.46 -10.31
CA GLY A 273 3.84 -4.88 -11.57
C GLY A 273 2.83 -3.91 -12.14
N SER A 274 1.93 -4.46 -12.94
CA SER A 274 0.88 -3.68 -13.58
C SER A 274 -0.48 -4.35 -13.43
N LEU A 275 -1.51 -3.53 -13.24
CA LEU A 275 -2.90 -3.92 -13.45
C LEU A 275 -3.37 -3.32 -14.77
N LEU A 276 -3.92 -4.15 -15.64
CA LEU A 276 -4.44 -3.74 -16.93
C LEU A 276 -5.95 -3.89 -16.93
N TYR A 277 -6.64 -2.86 -17.43
CA TYR A 277 -8.03 -2.94 -17.85
C TYR A 277 -8.06 -2.98 -19.37
N ILE A 278 -8.52 -4.10 -19.91
CA ILE A 278 -8.46 -4.39 -21.35
C ILE A 278 -9.85 -4.25 -21.94
N LEU A 279 -9.95 -3.48 -23.01
CA LEU A 279 -11.17 -3.29 -23.77
C LEU A 279 -10.94 -3.59 -25.24
N ASP A 280 -11.81 -4.40 -25.80
CA ASP A 280 -11.95 -4.50 -27.24
C ASP A 280 -12.74 -3.29 -27.75
N THR A 281 -12.28 -2.68 -28.82
CA THR A 281 -12.92 -1.48 -29.37
C THR A 281 -13.02 -1.56 -30.89
N THR A 282 -14.10 -1.06 -31.42
CA THR A 282 -14.30 -0.86 -32.86
C THR A 282 -13.88 0.53 -33.32
N GLN A 283 -13.51 1.41 -32.38
CA GLN A 283 -13.06 2.76 -32.71
C GLN A 283 -11.58 2.77 -33.11
N PRO A 284 -11.19 3.60 -34.04
CA PRO A 284 -9.77 3.84 -34.34
C PRO A 284 -9.03 4.26 -33.07
N LEU A 285 -7.86 3.66 -32.83
CA LEU A 285 -7.11 3.88 -31.61
C LEU A 285 -6.15 5.07 -31.77
N GLY A 286 -6.43 6.15 -31.06
CA GLY A 286 -5.52 7.28 -30.86
C GLY A 286 -4.86 7.82 -32.13
N PRO A 287 -3.70 8.44 -32.07
CA PRO A 287 -3.01 8.98 -33.25
C PRO A 287 -2.58 7.90 -34.24
N TYR A 288 -2.50 6.65 -33.81
CA TYR A 288 -2.12 5.52 -34.68
C TYR A 288 -3.31 4.91 -35.44
N GLY A 289 -4.54 5.24 -35.08
CA GLY A 289 -5.75 4.72 -35.72
C GLY A 289 -6.29 5.57 -36.87
N ASN A 290 -5.81 6.77 -37.02
CA ASN A 290 -6.35 7.74 -38.01
C ASN A 290 -5.62 7.76 -39.35
N GLY A 291 -4.72 6.80 -39.62
CA GLY A 291 -3.97 6.77 -40.88
C GLY A 291 -2.90 7.86 -41.01
N ASP A 292 -2.66 8.63 -39.96
CA ASP A 292 -1.70 9.75 -39.96
C ASP A 292 -0.23 9.33 -39.76
N GLN A 293 0.02 8.03 -39.61
CA GLN A 293 1.39 7.51 -39.53
C GLN A 293 1.90 7.21 -40.94
N PRO A 294 3.02 7.82 -41.38
CA PRO A 294 3.61 7.49 -42.66
C PRO A 294 3.98 6.02 -42.76
N GLY A 295 3.38 5.31 -43.70
CA GLY A 295 3.66 3.91 -43.97
C GLY A 295 2.81 2.86 -43.24
N LEU A 296 1.89 3.28 -42.33
CA LEU A 296 0.84 2.43 -41.82
C LEU A 296 -0.43 2.75 -42.63
N GLY A 297 -0.84 1.86 -43.51
CA GLY A 297 -2.10 1.98 -44.25
C GLY A 297 -3.29 2.10 -43.29
N THR A 298 -4.42 2.58 -43.81
CA THR A 298 -5.68 2.62 -43.05
C THR A 298 -6.03 1.20 -42.67
N LEU A 299 -5.97 0.88 -41.34
CA LEU A 299 -6.45 -0.39 -40.84
C LEU A 299 -7.97 -0.40 -40.98
N THR A 300 -8.49 -1.13 -41.94
CA THR A 300 -9.90 -1.41 -42.04
C THR A 300 -10.25 -2.42 -40.98
N VAL A 301 -10.93 -1.99 -39.92
CA VAL A 301 -11.42 -2.90 -38.89
C VAL A 301 -12.62 -3.63 -39.48
N GLU A 302 -12.49 -4.93 -39.68
CA GLU A 302 -13.64 -5.75 -39.97
C GLU A 302 -14.45 -5.92 -38.68
N ASN A 303 -15.66 -5.37 -38.65
CA ASN A 303 -16.62 -5.41 -37.53
C ASN A 303 -17.08 -6.83 -37.12
N SER A 304 -16.49 -7.87 -37.69
CA SER A 304 -16.93 -9.25 -37.56
C SER A 304 -15.98 -10.13 -36.71
N VAL A 305 -14.91 -9.57 -36.15
CA VAL A 305 -14.00 -10.36 -35.31
C VAL A 305 -14.59 -10.47 -33.89
N PRO A 306 -14.90 -11.68 -33.42
CA PRO A 306 -15.37 -11.86 -32.05
C PRO A 306 -14.35 -11.32 -31.05
N PRO A 307 -14.77 -10.86 -29.87
CA PRO A 307 -13.87 -10.46 -28.81
C PRO A 307 -12.81 -11.54 -28.58
N THR A 308 -11.55 -11.18 -28.77
CA THR A 308 -10.44 -12.13 -28.62
C THR A 308 -10.11 -12.37 -27.16
N GLN A 309 -10.64 -11.53 -26.27
CA GLN A 309 -10.33 -11.55 -24.85
C GLN A 309 -11.58 -11.91 -24.03
N ARG A 310 -11.49 -13.06 -23.35
CA ARG A 310 -12.51 -13.49 -22.38
C ARG A 310 -12.43 -12.75 -21.06
N PHE A 311 -11.26 -12.21 -20.74
CA PHE A 311 -10.95 -11.54 -19.48
C PHE A 311 -10.62 -10.07 -19.76
N ASN A 312 -11.15 -9.18 -18.93
CA ASN A 312 -10.93 -7.74 -19.06
C ASN A 312 -9.96 -7.16 -18.01
N LEU A 313 -9.50 -7.99 -17.07
CA LEU A 313 -8.49 -7.63 -16.10
C LEU A 313 -7.26 -8.53 -16.26
N VAL A 314 -6.08 -7.90 -16.08
CA VAL A 314 -4.81 -8.61 -16.04
C VAL A 314 -3.97 -8.06 -14.91
N LYS A 315 -3.41 -8.95 -14.07
CA LYS A 315 -2.36 -8.59 -13.11
C LYS A 315 -1.05 -9.21 -13.58
N GLN A 316 -0.08 -8.34 -13.86
CA GLN A 316 1.30 -8.71 -14.11
C GLN A 316 2.08 -8.50 -12.82
N VAL A 317 2.75 -9.54 -12.35
CA VAL A 317 3.46 -9.50 -11.06
C VAL A 317 4.93 -9.85 -11.29
N SER A 318 5.80 -9.06 -10.69
CA SER A 318 7.22 -9.35 -10.57
C SER A 318 7.59 -9.44 -9.09
N VAL A 319 8.04 -10.62 -8.67
CA VAL A 319 8.47 -10.86 -7.29
C VAL A 319 10.00 -10.97 -7.27
N PRO A 320 10.71 -10.25 -6.39
CA PRO A 320 12.17 -10.23 -6.32
C PRO A 320 12.82 -11.60 -6.06
N HIS A 321 12.03 -12.58 -5.59
CA HIS A 321 12.49 -13.96 -5.45
C HIS A 321 12.75 -14.65 -6.79
N GLY A 322 12.33 -14.06 -7.90
CA GLY A 322 12.59 -14.57 -9.24
C GLY A 322 11.37 -15.19 -9.93
N ASN A 323 10.19 -14.72 -9.55
CA ASN A 323 8.94 -15.17 -10.16
C ASN A 323 8.36 -14.03 -11.01
N SER A 324 7.84 -14.40 -12.19
CA SER A 324 7.01 -13.52 -13.01
C SER A 324 5.67 -14.20 -13.26
N ILE A 325 4.59 -13.48 -13.03
CA ILE A 325 3.24 -14.02 -13.03
C ILE A 325 2.35 -13.19 -13.95
N LEU A 326 1.52 -13.88 -14.73
CA LEU A 326 0.44 -13.28 -15.50
C LEU A 326 -0.88 -13.92 -15.04
N ALA A 327 -1.72 -13.14 -14.35
CA ALA A 327 -3.02 -13.56 -13.89
C ALA A 327 -4.13 -12.79 -14.64
N LEU A 328 -5.11 -13.51 -15.13
CA LEU A 328 -6.23 -12.98 -15.92
C LEU A 328 -7.53 -13.11 -15.15
N GLY A 329 -8.45 -12.15 -15.32
CA GLY A 329 -9.74 -12.19 -14.65
C GLY A 329 -10.73 -11.14 -15.08
N ASN A 330 -11.74 -10.96 -14.24
CA ASN A 330 -12.81 -10.01 -14.47
C ASN A 330 -13.18 -9.27 -13.19
N TYR A 331 -13.98 -8.24 -13.31
CA TYR A 331 -14.55 -7.55 -12.17
C TYR A 331 -16.07 -7.71 -12.10
N THR A 332 -16.60 -7.51 -10.91
CA THR A 332 -18.03 -7.41 -10.63
C THR A 332 -18.27 -6.16 -9.78
N ASP A 333 -19.21 -5.33 -10.22
CA ASP A 333 -19.68 -4.16 -9.47
C ASP A 333 -20.99 -4.53 -8.76
N ALA A 334 -20.96 -4.58 -7.43
CA ALA A 334 -22.11 -4.94 -6.62
C ALA A 334 -23.25 -3.92 -6.72
N GLY A 335 -22.93 -2.64 -6.89
CA GLY A 335 -23.92 -1.58 -7.09
C GLY A 335 -24.76 -1.80 -8.34
N SER A 336 -24.19 -2.37 -9.39
CA SER A 336 -24.90 -2.70 -10.63
C SER A 336 -25.68 -4.01 -10.56
N THR A 337 -25.31 -4.91 -9.64
CA THR A 337 -25.89 -6.27 -9.55
C THR A 337 -26.86 -6.47 -8.40
N GLY A 338 -26.91 -5.50 -7.45
CA GLY A 338 -27.74 -5.61 -6.23
C GLY A 338 -27.24 -6.65 -5.22
N ILE A 339 -25.99 -7.10 -5.36
CA ILE A 339 -25.35 -8.01 -4.40
C ILE A 339 -25.03 -7.22 -3.12
N GLY A 340 -25.31 -7.80 -1.95
CA GLY A 340 -25.16 -7.14 -0.64
C GLY A 340 -23.70 -6.98 -0.19
N LEU A 341 -23.19 -7.91 0.63
CA LEU A 341 -21.80 -7.90 1.09
C LEU A 341 -20.92 -8.81 0.23
N PRO A 342 -19.58 -8.56 0.20
CA PRO A 342 -18.63 -9.46 -0.43
C PRO A 342 -18.75 -10.90 0.07
N MET A 343 -18.80 -11.87 -0.82
CA MET A 343 -18.64 -13.28 -0.49
C MET A 343 -17.16 -13.63 -0.46
N ILE A 344 -16.60 -13.67 0.74
CA ILE A 344 -15.19 -14.02 0.93
C ILE A 344 -15.03 -15.54 0.84
N PRO A 345 -14.21 -16.08 -0.07
CA PRO A 345 -14.02 -17.52 -0.19
C PRO A 345 -13.26 -18.08 1.02
N VAL A 346 -13.55 -19.31 1.37
CA VAL A 346 -12.74 -20.05 2.34
C VAL A 346 -11.40 -20.40 1.68
N ALA A 347 -10.30 -19.99 2.30
CA ALA A 347 -8.96 -20.41 1.91
C ALA A 347 -8.46 -21.52 2.84
N ASN A 348 -7.91 -22.60 2.26
CA ASN A 348 -7.31 -23.67 3.03
C ASN A 348 -5.81 -23.79 2.71
N PRO A 349 -4.92 -23.25 3.56
CA PRO A 349 -3.48 -23.28 3.34
C PRO A 349 -2.84 -24.63 3.67
N LEU A 350 -3.62 -25.59 4.17
CA LEU A 350 -3.07 -26.89 4.58
C LEU A 350 -2.85 -27.79 3.35
N PRO A 351 -1.67 -28.40 3.22
CA PRO A 351 -1.39 -29.31 2.12
C PRO A 351 -2.22 -30.58 2.25
N SER A 352 -2.80 -31.02 1.13
CA SER A 352 -3.59 -32.24 1.08
C SER A 352 -2.70 -33.47 1.24
N GLY A 353 -3.09 -34.41 2.12
CA GLY A 353 -2.43 -35.71 2.27
C GLY A 353 -1.11 -35.67 3.06
N VAL A 354 -0.73 -34.55 3.63
CA VAL A 354 0.43 -34.43 4.50
C VAL A 354 -0.07 -34.20 5.94
N PRO A 355 0.49 -34.90 6.95
CA PRO A 355 0.14 -34.61 8.34
C PRO A 355 0.44 -33.14 8.65
N THR A 356 -0.58 -32.42 9.04
CA THR A 356 -0.44 -31.05 9.50
C THR A 356 0.34 -31.05 10.79
N GLN A 357 1.59 -30.68 10.72
CA GLN A 357 2.35 -30.39 11.93
C GLN A 357 2.03 -28.99 12.38
N GLN A 358 1.95 -28.89 13.65
CA GLN A 358 1.64 -27.67 14.35
C GLN A 358 2.67 -26.59 14.05
N TYR A 359 2.21 -25.36 14.10
CA TYR A 359 3.03 -24.17 14.13
C TYR A 359 4.13 -24.29 15.16
N THR A 360 5.34 -24.02 14.80
CA THR A 360 6.36 -23.73 15.80
C THR A 360 6.15 -22.31 16.28
N VAL A 361 5.89 -22.19 17.56
CA VAL A 361 5.64 -20.92 18.24
C VAL A 361 6.95 -20.26 18.68
N ASP A 362 8.09 -20.80 18.31
CA ASP A 362 9.42 -20.39 18.82
C ASP A 362 9.93 -19.06 18.24
N ASP A 363 9.21 -18.52 17.26
CA ASP A 363 9.47 -17.19 16.77
C ASP A 363 8.60 -16.16 17.52
N PRO A 364 9.19 -15.18 18.22
CA PRO A 364 8.44 -14.17 18.96
C PRO A 364 7.49 -13.33 18.11
N VAL A 365 7.68 -13.30 16.78
CA VAL A 365 6.78 -12.64 15.83
C VAL A 365 5.68 -13.57 15.32
N SER A 366 5.74 -14.87 15.57
CA SER A 366 4.68 -15.80 15.18
C SER A 366 3.49 -15.66 16.12
N ASN A 367 2.31 -15.49 15.54
CA ASN A 367 1.04 -15.46 16.26
C ASN A 367 0.11 -16.59 15.78
N PRO A 368 0.33 -17.84 16.19
CA PRO A 368 -0.45 -18.96 15.70
C PRO A 368 -1.88 -18.89 16.24
N GLN A 369 -2.82 -18.68 15.35
CA GLN A 369 -4.24 -18.77 15.62
C GLN A 369 -4.80 -19.95 14.81
N PRO A 370 -5.07 -21.11 15.43
CA PRO A 370 -5.45 -22.33 14.69
C PRO A 370 -6.66 -22.15 13.76
N ALA A 371 -7.65 -21.38 14.20
CA ALA A 371 -8.83 -21.11 13.39
C ALA A 371 -8.50 -20.28 12.14
N LEU A 372 -7.68 -19.22 12.28
CA LEU A 372 -7.24 -18.40 11.16
C LEU A 372 -6.28 -19.14 10.26
N THR A 373 -5.51 -20.05 10.80
CA THR A 373 -4.63 -20.87 9.99
C THR A 373 -5.39 -21.88 9.14
N ALA A 374 -6.50 -22.43 9.66
CA ALA A 374 -7.38 -23.26 8.85
C ALA A 374 -8.10 -22.47 7.77
N ASN A 375 -8.35 -21.17 7.99
CA ASN A 375 -8.98 -20.26 7.03
C ASN A 375 -8.45 -18.82 7.24
N PRO A 376 -7.33 -18.43 6.62
CA PRO A 376 -6.79 -17.08 6.72
C PRO A 376 -7.78 -15.99 6.31
N ASN A 377 -8.65 -16.26 5.34
CA ASN A 377 -9.66 -15.33 4.88
C ASN A 377 -10.73 -14.98 5.92
N GLN A 378 -10.75 -15.66 7.05
CA GLN A 378 -11.66 -15.32 8.16
C GLN A 378 -11.41 -13.90 8.67
N VAL A 379 -10.17 -13.36 8.58
CA VAL A 379 -9.89 -11.98 8.99
C VAL A 379 -10.64 -10.95 8.12
N LEU A 380 -10.87 -11.26 6.85
CA LEU A 380 -11.64 -10.40 5.94
C LEU A 380 -13.13 -10.41 6.32
N VAL A 381 -13.66 -11.59 6.64
CA VAL A 381 -15.03 -11.72 7.15
C VAL A 381 -15.20 -10.94 8.46
N ASN A 382 -14.23 -11.08 9.39
CA ASN A 382 -14.27 -10.35 10.67
C ASN A 382 -14.25 -8.82 10.47
N ALA A 383 -13.51 -8.33 9.48
CA ALA A 383 -13.49 -6.90 9.15
C ALA A 383 -14.84 -6.43 8.58
N LEU A 384 -15.48 -7.22 7.72
CA LEU A 384 -16.82 -6.94 7.20
C LEU A 384 -17.88 -6.98 8.28
N ASP A 385 -17.81 -7.93 9.21
CA ASP A 385 -18.72 -8.02 10.36
C ASP A 385 -18.58 -6.80 11.29
N ALA A 386 -17.34 -6.33 11.48
CA ALA A 386 -17.07 -5.14 12.30
C ALA A 386 -17.52 -3.84 11.61
N ARG A 387 -17.40 -3.78 10.29
CA ARG A 387 -17.77 -2.61 9.50
C ARG A 387 -18.34 -3.03 8.13
N PRO A 388 -19.64 -3.33 8.04
CA PRO A 388 -20.25 -3.70 6.77
C PRO A 388 -20.18 -2.57 5.74
N CYS A 389 -19.72 -2.88 4.54
CA CYS A 389 -19.73 -1.93 3.44
C CYS A 389 -21.14 -1.79 2.84
N THR A 390 -21.40 -0.65 2.18
CA THR A 390 -22.70 -0.38 1.51
C THR A 390 -22.64 -0.66 0.03
N ASN A 391 -21.44 -0.74 -0.54
CA ASN A 391 -21.17 -1.14 -1.91
C ASN A 391 -19.75 -1.68 -2.04
N PHE A 392 -19.48 -2.50 -3.04
CA PHE A 392 -18.12 -2.97 -3.33
C PHE A 392 -17.91 -3.27 -4.81
N ILE A 393 -16.64 -3.27 -5.22
CA ILE A 393 -16.17 -3.77 -6.51
C ILE A 393 -15.23 -4.95 -6.24
N HIS A 394 -15.53 -6.10 -6.82
CA HIS A 394 -14.68 -7.29 -6.75
C HIS A 394 -13.84 -7.42 -8.02
N LEU A 395 -12.54 -7.65 -7.87
CA LEU A 395 -11.58 -7.91 -8.94
C LEU A 395 -10.96 -9.29 -8.66
N GLY A 396 -11.32 -10.30 -9.46
CA GLY A 396 -10.81 -11.67 -9.28
C GLY A 396 -9.94 -12.09 -10.46
N MET A 397 -8.72 -12.60 -10.18
CA MET A 397 -7.75 -12.97 -11.20
C MET A 397 -6.99 -14.25 -10.82
N SER A 398 -6.66 -15.08 -11.82
CA SER A 398 -5.90 -16.30 -11.62
C SER A 398 -4.90 -16.49 -12.76
N SER A 399 -3.73 -17.02 -12.40
CA SER A 399 -2.72 -17.45 -13.40
C SER A 399 -3.12 -18.73 -14.15
N SER A 400 -4.15 -19.43 -13.69
CA SER A 400 -4.73 -20.58 -14.40
C SER A 400 -5.77 -20.18 -15.44
N ASN A 401 -6.17 -18.91 -15.49
CA ASN A 401 -7.15 -18.42 -16.44
C ASN A 401 -6.51 -18.15 -17.82
N GLY A 402 -7.15 -18.65 -18.86
CA GLY A 402 -6.79 -18.35 -20.26
C GLY A 402 -5.33 -18.65 -20.59
N SER A 403 -4.59 -17.62 -21.01
CA SER A 403 -3.16 -17.68 -21.31
C SER A 403 -2.28 -17.21 -20.16
N GLY A 404 -2.82 -17.16 -18.95
CA GLY A 404 -2.08 -16.85 -17.73
C GLY A 404 -0.96 -17.87 -17.46
N GLY A 405 -0.12 -17.58 -16.50
CA GLY A 405 0.96 -18.50 -16.14
C GLY A 405 1.96 -17.90 -15.17
N VAL A 406 2.89 -18.75 -14.76
CA VAL A 406 3.98 -18.42 -13.85
C VAL A 406 5.30 -18.83 -14.45
N THR A 407 6.30 -17.98 -14.35
CA THR A 407 7.69 -18.30 -14.72
C THR A 407 8.58 -18.13 -13.50
N ASN A 408 9.41 -19.13 -13.22
CA ASN A 408 10.31 -19.17 -12.08
C ASN A 408 11.77 -19.21 -12.56
N ILE A 409 12.69 -18.56 -11.83
CA ILE A 409 14.12 -18.79 -12.04
C ILE A 409 14.51 -20.19 -11.57
N GLY A 410 15.66 -20.69 -12.08
CA GLY A 410 16.10 -22.07 -11.80
C GLY A 410 16.25 -22.42 -10.32
N TYR A 411 16.58 -21.45 -9.46
CA TYR A 411 16.65 -21.66 -8.02
C TYR A 411 15.25 -21.96 -7.43
N GLU A 412 14.27 -21.13 -7.76
CA GLU A 412 12.89 -21.30 -7.29
C GLU A 412 12.27 -22.60 -7.80
N GLN A 413 12.52 -22.97 -9.06
CA GLN A 413 12.07 -24.24 -9.61
C GLN A 413 12.52 -25.46 -8.81
N GLN A 414 13.69 -25.37 -8.17
CA GLN A 414 14.26 -26.46 -7.39
C GLN A 414 13.86 -26.46 -5.91
N HIS A 415 13.50 -25.30 -5.35
CA HIS A 415 13.33 -25.15 -3.91
C HIS A 415 11.93 -24.75 -3.47
N ALA A 416 11.25 -23.90 -4.23
CA ALA A 416 9.90 -23.39 -3.90
C ALA A 416 9.16 -22.98 -5.18
N ASN A 417 8.99 -23.94 -6.10
CA ASN A 417 8.43 -23.68 -7.42
C ASN A 417 6.99 -23.14 -7.32
N VAL A 418 6.78 -21.92 -7.77
CA VAL A 418 5.43 -21.32 -7.84
C VAL A 418 4.70 -21.94 -9.04
N MET A 419 3.56 -22.56 -8.77
CA MET A 419 2.74 -23.24 -9.78
C MET A 419 1.50 -22.46 -10.18
N GLN A 420 0.91 -21.76 -9.22
CA GLN A 420 -0.35 -21.05 -9.41
C GLN A 420 -0.40 -19.82 -8.50
N TYR A 421 -1.09 -18.82 -8.97
CA TYR A 421 -1.36 -17.56 -8.28
C TYR A 421 -2.83 -17.21 -8.47
N ASP A 422 -3.57 -17.15 -7.38
CA ASP A 422 -4.96 -16.73 -7.32
C ASP A 422 -5.07 -15.47 -6.48
N PHE A 423 -5.88 -14.53 -6.91
CA PHE A 423 -5.90 -13.21 -6.32
C PHE A 423 -7.27 -12.54 -6.43
N ASP A 424 -7.75 -12.00 -5.31
CA ASP A 424 -8.99 -11.24 -5.23
C ASP A 424 -8.77 -9.93 -4.49
N TYR A 425 -9.29 -8.83 -5.06
CA TYR A 425 -9.49 -7.55 -4.41
C TYR A 425 -10.98 -7.28 -4.21
N TRP A 426 -11.34 -6.72 -3.07
CA TRP A 426 -12.64 -6.10 -2.83
C TRP A 426 -12.39 -4.63 -2.45
N LEU A 427 -12.75 -3.72 -3.36
CA LEU A 427 -12.80 -2.29 -3.08
C LEU A 427 -14.12 -1.99 -2.41
N GLU A 428 -14.11 -1.44 -1.23
CA GLU A 428 -15.29 -1.27 -0.38
C GLU A 428 -15.62 0.19 -0.16
N SER A 429 -16.90 0.50 -0.29
CA SER A 429 -17.50 1.81 -0.08
C SER A 429 -18.45 1.77 1.10
N PHE A 430 -18.47 2.86 1.88
CA PHE A 430 -19.36 3.07 3.02
C PHE A 430 -20.35 4.21 2.80
N ASP A 431 -20.36 4.77 1.60
CA ASP A 431 -21.18 5.91 1.14
C ASP A 431 -21.92 5.58 -0.17
N HIS A 432 -22.36 4.32 -0.31
CA HIS A 432 -23.13 3.83 -1.46
C HIS A 432 -22.42 3.91 -2.82
N GLY A 433 -21.09 3.83 -2.81
CA GLY A 433 -20.28 3.79 -4.03
C GLY A 433 -19.76 5.15 -4.49
N GLU A 434 -19.94 6.21 -3.69
CA GLU A 434 -19.38 7.53 -4.02
C GLU A 434 -17.85 7.52 -3.86
N THR A 435 -17.34 6.91 -2.76
CA THR A 435 -15.91 6.72 -2.54
C THR A 435 -15.58 5.29 -2.11
N TYR A 436 -14.38 4.84 -2.46
CA TYR A 436 -13.86 3.54 -2.04
C TYR A 436 -12.63 3.78 -1.17
N THR A 437 -12.76 3.51 0.13
CA THR A 437 -11.76 3.86 1.15
C THR A 437 -11.18 2.67 1.89
N GLN A 438 -11.72 1.47 1.68
CA GLN A 438 -11.19 0.22 2.20
C GLN A 438 -10.92 -0.76 1.06
N LEU A 439 -9.82 -1.48 1.16
CA LEU A 439 -9.41 -2.51 0.20
C LEU A 439 -9.13 -3.79 0.97
N GLN A 440 -9.94 -4.80 0.76
CA GLN A 440 -9.62 -6.15 1.19
C GLN A 440 -8.97 -6.93 0.06
N TYR A 441 -8.05 -7.83 0.40
CA TYR A 441 -7.54 -8.79 -0.57
C TYR A 441 -7.23 -10.14 0.04
N THR A 442 -7.30 -11.15 -0.79
CA THR A 442 -6.67 -12.46 -0.55
C THR A 442 -5.80 -12.83 -1.73
N GLN A 443 -4.66 -13.41 -1.41
CA GLN A 443 -3.70 -13.93 -2.37
C GLN A 443 -3.33 -15.35 -1.99
N THR A 444 -3.44 -16.28 -2.92
CA THR A 444 -3.00 -17.65 -2.73
C THR A 444 -1.93 -17.98 -3.76
N ILE A 445 -0.73 -18.29 -3.29
CA ILE A 445 0.39 -18.75 -4.10
C ILE A 445 0.61 -20.22 -3.82
N THR A 446 0.37 -21.07 -4.81
CA THR A 446 0.65 -22.51 -4.67
C THR A 446 2.12 -22.79 -4.95
N LEU A 447 2.85 -23.19 -3.92
CA LEU A 447 4.26 -23.53 -3.94
C LEU A 447 4.46 -25.04 -3.96
N GLN A 448 5.37 -25.52 -4.79
CA GLN A 448 5.86 -26.91 -4.73
C GLN A 448 7.22 -26.91 -4.03
N ILE A 449 7.28 -27.57 -2.88
CA ILE A 449 8.49 -27.66 -2.05
C ILE A 449 8.91 -29.13 -1.95
N PRO A 450 10.17 -29.48 -2.32
CA PRO A 450 10.71 -30.84 -2.15
C PRO A 450 10.97 -31.12 -0.66
N ILE A 451 10.34 -32.17 -0.13
CA ILE A 451 10.47 -32.56 1.27
C ILE A 451 10.65 -34.06 1.35
N GLY A 452 11.77 -34.55 1.94
CA GLY A 452 11.98 -35.95 2.19
C GLY A 452 11.95 -36.86 0.94
N GLY A 453 12.30 -36.33 -0.24
CA GLY A 453 12.25 -37.05 -1.51
C GLY A 453 10.89 -37.01 -2.23
N THR A 454 9.92 -36.31 -1.70
CA THR A 454 8.62 -36.03 -2.33
C THR A 454 8.46 -34.54 -2.59
N VAL A 455 7.57 -34.18 -3.53
CA VAL A 455 7.19 -32.80 -3.77
C VAL A 455 5.82 -32.57 -3.18
N VAL A 456 5.70 -31.59 -2.30
CA VAL A 456 4.46 -31.23 -1.62
C VAL A 456 3.98 -29.86 -2.11
N SER A 457 2.70 -29.76 -2.43
CA SER A 457 2.07 -28.49 -2.83
C SER A 457 1.49 -27.78 -1.62
N PHE A 458 1.96 -26.56 -1.39
CA PHE A 458 1.52 -25.70 -0.31
C PHE A 458 0.83 -24.44 -0.84
N PRO A 459 -0.43 -24.19 -0.50
CA PRO A 459 -1.04 -22.88 -0.69
C PRO A 459 -0.48 -21.91 0.36
N HIS A 460 0.34 -20.96 -0.07
CA HIS A 460 0.72 -19.80 0.74
C HIS A 460 -0.38 -18.76 0.63
N VAL A 461 -1.09 -18.52 1.69
CA VAL A 461 -2.25 -17.61 1.73
C VAL A 461 -1.91 -16.34 2.51
N THR A 462 -2.20 -15.20 1.91
CA THR A 462 -2.15 -13.89 2.56
C THR A 462 -3.51 -13.22 2.42
N ALA A 463 -4.06 -12.75 3.53
CA ALA A 463 -5.32 -12.00 3.58
C ALA A 463 -5.14 -10.73 4.38
N ASN A 464 -5.59 -9.59 3.86
CA ASN A 464 -5.41 -8.30 4.51
C ASN A 464 -6.54 -7.33 4.20
N THR A 465 -6.77 -6.40 5.13
CA THR A 465 -7.66 -5.25 4.97
C THR A 465 -6.83 -3.97 5.09
N LEU A 466 -6.91 -3.13 4.08
CA LEU A 466 -6.16 -1.89 3.97
C LEU A 466 -7.11 -0.70 3.95
N THR A 467 -6.64 0.44 4.42
CA THR A 467 -7.30 1.73 4.24
C THR A 467 -6.49 2.62 3.32
N LYS A 468 -7.19 3.47 2.60
CA LYS A 468 -6.56 4.45 1.73
C LYS A 468 -5.92 5.56 2.56
N VAL A 469 -4.65 5.83 2.32
CA VAL A 469 -3.97 6.99 2.92
C VAL A 469 -4.49 8.24 2.21
N MET A 470 -5.09 9.13 2.98
CA MET A 470 -5.66 10.39 2.47
C MET A 470 -4.62 11.51 2.51
#